data_87293805c596cabc93082e4f9b58464b
#
_entry.id   87293805c596cabc93082e4f9b58464b
#
_cell.length_a   1.000
_cell.length_b   1.000
_cell.length_c   1.000
_cell.angle_alpha   90.00
_cell.angle_beta   90.00
_cell.angle_gamma   90.00
#
_symmetry.space_group_name_H-M   'P 1'
#
loop_
_entity.id
_entity.type
_entity.pdbx_description
1 polymer ?
#
loop_
_entity_poly.entity_id
_entity_poly.type
_entity_poly.pdbx_seq_one_letter_code
_entity_poly.pdbx_strand_id
1 'polypeptide(L)'
;MKKLVKISIVILALIVTGCAHHWSLPPEKVHTIYTANSEEGSLLSKYAPVFLTYDYRNDYNRIGSPAARINSEGKEQIYVDPEKPAIYFIEKEFSTEKGNYTNLVYRVHFPKVPFSIIPFYLTSGRNVGIIVVITLDKENRPLLVTTVNTCGCYVAILPTTYLSPDARPKDWKEEPLDVYGEKFPWIVNYAELTNPKLLVHVRPSVHRVMDLEIVDGESLSGSQVFRSILAPLEPIDDLETIPLNGGTTSFYYDYGPQKGHVKGSMKLWETLFLSLISWDFFVGADKVYGDNDKYENPFYTSLKPWNRTASDMWNFPRFLEFWGWKL
;
A
#
# COMPACT_ATOMS: atom_id res chain seq x y z
N MET A 1 8.83 -31.96 -25.42
CA MET A 1 7.53 -31.51 -24.86
C MET A 1 7.33 -31.94 -23.39
N LYS A 2 7.40 -33.23 -23.00
CA LYS A 2 7.14 -33.66 -21.59
C LYS A 2 8.08 -33.05 -20.54
N LYS A 3 9.35 -32.73 -20.87
CA LYS A 3 10.29 -32.06 -19.93
C LYS A 3 9.94 -30.55 -19.74
N LEU A 4 9.57 -29.87 -20.81
CA LEU A 4 9.14 -28.45 -20.75
C LEU A 4 7.86 -28.27 -19.91
N VAL A 5 6.87 -29.16 -20.09
CA VAL A 5 5.63 -29.14 -19.30
C VAL A 5 5.92 -29.37 -17.80
N LYS A 6 6.82 -30.29 -17.47
CA LYS A 6 7.22 -30.52 -16.06
C LYS A 6 7.93 -29.30 -15.44
N ILE A 7 8.80 -28.63 -16.20
CA ILE A 7 9.48 -27.41 -15.76
C ILE A 7 8.46 -26.28 -15.55
N SER A 8 7.51 -26.11 -16.46
CA SER A 8 6.43 -25.10 -16.32
C SER A 8 5.54 -25.35 -15.10
N ILE A 9 5.23 -26.62 -14.79
CA ILE A 9 4.43 -26.97 -13.59
C ILE A 9 5.21 -26.69 -12.31
N VAL A 10 6.52 -26.99 -12.28
CA VAL A 10 7.36 -26.70 -11.10
C VAL A 10 7.51 -25.19 -10.89
N ILE A 11 7.69 -24.41 -11.96
CA ILE A 11 7.76 -22.96 -11.89
C ILE A 11 6.42 -22.39 -11.40
N LEU A 12 5.28 -22.89 -11.92
CA LEU A 12 3.94 -22.47 -11.49
C LEU A 12 3.70 -22.81 -10.01
N ALA A 13 4.13 -23.97 -9.54
CA ALA A 13 4.04 -24.37 -8.13
C ALA A 13 4.89 -23.48 -7.22
N LEU A 14 6.10 -23.08 -7.63
CA LEU A 14 6.97 -22.19 -6.90
C LEU A 14 6.38 -20.76 -6.80
N ILE A 15 5.70 -20.30 -7.83
CA ILE A 15 5.01 -18.98 -7.83
C ILE A 15 3.86 -18.99 -6.80
N VAL A 16 3.08 -20.06 -6.75
CA VAL A 16 1.94 -20.18 -5.84
C VAL A 16 2.39 -20.30 -4.37
N THR A 17 3.47 -21.01 -4.10
CA THR A 17 4.00 -21.19 -2.73
C THR A 17 4.75 -19.96 -2.20
N GLY A 18 5.35 -19.15 -3.07
CA GLY A 18 6.07 -17.93 -2.67
C GLY A 18 5.18 -16.85 -2.06
N CYS A 19 3.89 -16.82 -2.43
CA CYS A 19 2.92 -15.85 -1.90
C CYS A 19 2.27 -16.29 -0.57
N ALA A 20 2.27 -17.59 -0.24
CA ALA A 20 1.50 -18.17 0.86
C ALA A 20 2.34 -18.54 2.10
N HIS A 21 3.56 -18.04 2.21
CA HIS A 21 4.40 -18.40 3.36
C HIS A 21 3.85 -17.74 4.64
N HIS A 22 3.32 -18.58 5.53
CA HIS A 22 2.88 -18.18 6.86
C HIS A 22 4.10 -17.70 7.67
N TRP A 23 4.16 -16.41 7.95
CA TRP A 23 5.22 -15.84 8.76
C TRP A 23 4.74 -15.74 10.21
N SER A 24 5.43 -16.40 11.14
CA SER A 24 5.22 -16.22 12.57
C SER A 24 6.08 -15.05 13.07
N LEU A 25 5.51 -14.12 13.79
CA LEU A 25 6.23 -13.03 14.44
C LEU A 25 7.33 -13.61 15.34
N PRO A 26 8.61 -13.28 15.12
CA PRO A 26 9.66 -13.68 16.05
C PRO A 26 9.45 -12.96 17.38
N PRO A 27 9.51 -13.65 18.53
CA PRO A 27 9.16 -13.10 19.83
C PRO A 27 10.07 -11.98 20.36
N GLU A 28 11.20 -11.69 19.72
CA GLU A 28 12.20 -10.74 20.24
C GLU A 28 12.53 -9.56 19.29
N LYS A 29 11.78 -9.35 18.21
CA LYS A 29 12.10 -8.26 17.29
C LYS A 29 11.50 -6.94 17.75
N VAL A 30 12.32 -5.89 17.74
CA VAL A 30 11.91 -4.53 18.08
C VAL A 30 10.83 -4.08 17.12
N HIS A 31 9.63 -3.95 17.63
CA HIS A 31 8.49 -3.37 16.91
C HIS A 31 8.67 -1.85 16.85
N THR A 32 8.36 -1.26 15.73
CA THR A 32 8.45 0.20 15.54
C THR A 32 7.11 0.70 15.03
N ILE A 33 6.54 1.65 15.75
CA ILE A 33 5.36 2.36 15.31
C ILE A 33 5.75 3.70 14.69
N TYR A 34 5.10 4.04 13.59
CA TYR A 34 5.17 5.34 12.95
C TYR A 34 3.83 6.02 13.09
N THR A 35 3.82 7.13 13.82
CA THR A 35 2.64 7.93 14.11
C THR A 35 2.75 9.25 13.36
N ALA A 36 1.67 9.69 12.74
CA ALA A 36 1.64 10.97 12.06
C ALA A 36 1.91 12.12 13.03
N ASN A 37 2.87 12.98 12.68
CA ASN A 37 3.07 14.28 13.32
C ASN A 37 2.32 15.34 12.51
N SER A 38 1.20 15.79 13.01
CA SER A 38 0.31 16.70 12.30
C SER A 38 -0.39 17.66 13.27
N GLU A 39 -0.89 18.78 12.75
CA GLU A 39 -1.69 19.71 13.51
C GLU A 39 -2.97 19.03 14.02
N GLU A 40 -3.29 19.25 15.30
CA GLU A 40 -4.50 18.73 15.91
C GLU A 40 -5.76 19.31 15.23
N GLY A 41 -6.76 18.46 15.02
CA GLY A 41 -8.11 18.89 14.62
C GLY A 41 -8.49 18.67 13.15
N SER A 42 -7.56 18.31 12.27
CA SER A 42 -7.91 17.95 10.87
C SER A 42 -8.43 16.51 10.78
N LEU A 43 -9.31 16.21 9.80
CA LEU A 43 -9.74 14.84 9.52
C LEU A 43 -8.57 13.94 9.14
N LEU A 44 -7.63 14.48 8.38
CA LEU A 44 -6.39 13.80 7.99
C LEU A 44 -5.58 13.38 9.21
N SER A 45 -5.42 14.25 10.20
CA SER A 45 -4.72 13.92 11.45
C SER A 45 -5.50 12.92 12.30
N LYS A 46 -6.81 13.11 12.42
CA LYS A 46 -7.69 12.22 13.20
C LYS A 46 -7.61 10.79 12.73
N TYR A 47 -7.68 10.57 11.42
CA TYR A 47 -7.74 9.23 10.81
C TYR A 47 -6.39 8.74 10.30
N ALA A 48 -5.29 9.49 10.47
CA ALA A 48 -3.97 9.02 10.06
C ALA A 48 -3.67 7.65 10.68
N PRO A 49 -3.37 6.63 9.83
CA PRO A 49 -3.01 5.31 10.32
C PRO A 49 -1.71 5.35 11.11
N VAL A 50 -1.61 4.46 12.08
CA VAL A 50 -0.35 4.14 12.75
C VAL A 50 0.23 2.92 12.07
N PHE A 51 1.43 3.01 11.52
CA PHE A 51 2.09 1.88 10.87
C PHE A 51 2.99 1.15 11.86
N LEU A 52 2.77 -0.14 12.01
CA LEU A 52 3.61 -1.02 12.81
C LEU A 52 4.50 -1.84 11.89
N THR A 53 5.81 -1.60 11.99
CA THR A 53 6.83 -2.36 11.25
C THR A 53 7.65 -3.22 12.20
N TYR A 54 8.27 -4.24 11.65
CA TYR A 54 9.07 -5.21 12.40
C TYR A 54 10.50 -5.22 11.88
N ASP A 55 11.44 -5.66 12.74
CA ASP A 55 12.85 -5.81 12.38
C ASP A 55 13.51 -4.51 11.89
N TYR A 56 13.41 -3.47 12.69
CA TYR A 56 13.96 -2.13 12.42
C TYR A 56 15.47 -2.12 12.11
N ARG A 57 16.20 -3.14 12.50
CA ARG A 57 17.65 -3.25 12.24
C ARG A 57 17.96 -3.28 10.74
N ASN A 58 17.05 -3.80 9.95
CA ASN A 58 17.16 -3.81 8.50
C ASN A 58 16.54 -2.53 7.92
N ASP A 59 17.36 -1.67 7.33
CA ASP A 59 16.93 -0.37 6.79
C ASP A 59 15.77 -0.49 5.81
N TYR A 60 15.72 -1.58 5.05
CA TYR A 60 14.62 -1.82 4.11
C TYR A 60 13.26 -2.03 4.79
N ASN A 61 13.20 -2.30 6.09
CA ASN A 61 11.94 -2.41 6.86
C ASN A 61 11.50 -1.08 7.47
N ARG A 62 12.25 -0.01 7.29
CA ARG A 62 11.91 1.32 7.80
C ARG A 62 11.08 2.09 6.78
N ILE A 63 10.04 2.76 7.26
CA ILE A 63 9.34 3.77 6.46
C ILE A 63 10.30 4.93 6.25
N GLY A 64 10.38 5.43 5.01
CA GLY A 64 11.24 6.54 4.64
C GLY A 64 10.60 7.46 3.61
N SER A 65 11.30 8.55 3.32
CA SER A 65 10.92 9.53 2.30
C SER A 65 11.63 9.27 0.98
N PRO A 66 10.95 9.37 -0.17
CA PRO A 66 11.60 9.47 -1.46
C PRO A 66 12.60 10.63 -1.53
N ALA A 67 13.77 10.35 -2.05
CA ALA A 67 14.87 11.28 -2.19
C ALA A 67 15.60 11.06 -3.52
N ALA A 68 16.36 12.06 -3.95
CA ALA A 68 17.12 12.02 -5.19
C ALA A 68 18.59 12.38 -4.96
N ARG A 69 19.48 11.78 -5.73
CA ARG A 69 20.90 12.11 -5.77
C ARG A 69 21.47 11.88 -7.16
N ILE A 70 22.60 12.48 -7.44
CA ILE A 70 23.43 12.10 -8.60
C ILE A 70 24.37 10.98 -8.14
N ASN A 71 24.34 9.85 -8.85
CA ASN A 71 25.20 8.71 -8.56
C ASN A 71 26.64 8.94 -9.08
N SER A 72 27.53 7.98 -8.84
CA SER A 72 28.93 8.03 -9.30
C SER A 72 29.11 8.08 -10.82
N GLU A 73 28.07 7.74 -11.59
CA GLU A 73 28.07 7.80 -13.05
C GLU A 73 27.52 9.14 -13.58
N GLY A 74 27.20 10.09 -12.70
CA GLY A 74 26.58 11.38 -13.07
C GLY A 74 25.10 11.28 -13.44
N LYS A 75 24.41 10.16 -13.12
CA LYS A 75 23.00 9.94 -13.42
C LYS A 75 22.13 10.16 -12.19
N GLU A 76 20.92 10.64 -12.42
CA GLU A 76 19.88 10.71 -11.40
C GLU A 76 19.59 9.32 -10.82
N GLN A 77 19.53 9.24 -9.52
CA GLN A 77 19.09 8.06 -8.78
C GLN A 77 18.03 8.47 -7.75
N ILE A 78 16.82 7.92 -7.92
CA ILE A 78 15.76 8.01 -6.93
C ILE A 78 15.89 6.84 -5.95
N TYR A 79 15.72 7.13 -4.67
CA TYR A 79 15.72 6.13 -3.60
C TYR A 79 14.81 6.57 -2.46
N VAL A 80 14.46 5.65 -1.56
CA VAL A 80 13.76 5.96 -0.31
C VAL A 80 14.79 6.02 0.81
N ASP A 81 14.87 7.17 1.51
CA ASP A 81 15.76 7.41 2.64
C ASP A 81 15.12 6.90 3.94
N PRO A 82 15.60 5.78 4.51
CA PRO A 82 15.02 5.19 5.72
C PRO A 82 15.25 6.00 6.99
N GLU A 83 16.12 7.02 6.96
CA GLU A 83 16.40 7.88 8.11
C GLU A 83 15.44 9.08 8.18
N LYS A 84 14.63 9.30 7.15
CA LYS A 84 13.67 10.38 7.05
C LYS A 84 12.26 9.82 6.84
N PRO A 85 11.56 9.39 7.90
CA PRO A 85 10.21 8.87 7.77
C PRO A 85 9.24 9.96 7.34
N ALA A 86 8.29 9.63 6.45
CA ALA A 86 7.14 10.48 6.13
C ALA A 86 5.92 9.61 5.78
N ILE A 87 4.75 10.17 6.00
CA ILE A 87 3.46 9.66 5.57
C ILE A 87 2.88 10.68 4.59
N TYR A 88 2.76 10.30 3.34
CA TYR A 88 2.17 11.17 2.30
C TYR A 88 0.66 11.03 2.31
N PHE A 89 -0.05 12.13 2.06
CA PHE A 89 -1.50 12.14 2.08
C PHE A 89 -2.12 12.94 0.95
N ILE A 90 -3.37 12.60 0.64
CA ILE A 90 -4.28 13.41 -0.15
C ILE A 90 -5.72 13.10 0.27
N GLU A 91 -6.60 14.09 0.16
CA GLU A 91 -8.03 13.96 0.30
C GLU A 91 -8.69 13.99 -1.07
N LYS A 92 -9.59 13.03 -1.33
CA LYS A 92 -10.32 12.91 -2.61
C LYS A 92 -11.79 12.70 -2.36
N GLU A 93 -12.61 13.54 -2.93
CA GLU A 93 -14.06 13.37 -2.92
C GLU A 93 -14.53 12.51 -4.09
N PHE A 94 -15.57 11.75 -3.88
CA PHE A 94 -16.28 11.05 -4.94
C PHE A 94 -17.78 10.91 -4.61
N SER A 95 -18.56 10.66 -5.64
CA SER A 95 -20.01 10.48 -5.51
C SER A 95 -20.45 9.17 -6.16
N THR A 96 -21.51 8.59 -5.59
CA THR A 96 -22.26 7.47 -6.17
C THR A 96 -23.75 7.85 -6.23
N GLU A 97 -24.59 6.95 -6.71
CA GLU A 97 -26.04 7.14 -6.65
C GLU A 97 -26.59 7.22 -5.21
N LYS A 98 -25.83 6.75 -4.20
CA LYS A 98 -26.26 6.70 -2.79
C LYS A 98 -25.76 7.86 -1.95
N GLY A 99 -24.74 8.60 -2.40
CA GLY A 99 -24.22 9.73 -1.64
C GLY A 99 -22.86 10.23 -2.07
N ASN A 100 -22.38 11.18 -1.28
CA ASN A 100 -21.05 11.76 -1.41
C ASN A 100 -20.15 11.19 -0.31
N TYR A 101 -18.89 10.93 -0.67
CA TYR A 101 -17.90 10.30 0.17
C TYR A 101 -16.56 11.00 0.03
N THR A 102 -15.75 10.90 1.08
CA THR A 102 -14.37 11.41 1.09
C THR A 102 -13.41 10.27 1.34
N ASN A 103 -12.42 10.12 0.49
CA ASN A 103 -11.28 9.24 0.69
C ASN A 103 -10.14 10.01 1.33
N LEU A 104 -9.72 9.60 2.51
CA LEU A 104 -8.45 10.00 3.09
C LEU A 104 -7.41 8.95 2.68
N VAL A 105 -6.49 9.36 1.82
CA VAL A 105 -5.46 8.48 1.26
C VAL A 105 -4.15 8.72 1.96
N TYR A 106 -3.52 7.66 2.48
CA TYR A 106 -2.21 7.71 3.11
C TYR A 106 -1.26 6.78 2.39
N ARG A 107 -0.05 7.26 2.11
CA ARG A 107 0.95 6.52 1.37
C ARG A 107 2.29 6.53 2.13
N VAL A 108 2.89 5.36 2.26
CA VAL A 108 4.22 5.20 2.84
C VAL A 108 5.15 4.43 1.91
N HIS A 109 6.44 4.67 2.04
CA HIS A 109 7.46 4.07 1.18
C HIS A 109 8.53 3.34 1.98
N PHE A 110 9.11 2.32 1.34
CA PHE A 110 10.22 1.53 1.84
C PHE A 110 11.35 1.48 0.80
N PRO A 111 12.62 1.37 1.23
CA PRO A 111 13.76 1.34 0.32
C PRO A 111 13.71 0.23 -0.73
N LYS A 112 13.33 -0.97 -0.31
CA LYS A 112 13.28 -2.15 -1.20
C LYS A 112 12.61 -3.35 -0.54
N VAL A 113 12.09 -4.25 -1.36
CA VAL A 113 11.94 -5.68 -1.03
C VAL A 113 13.27 -6.34 -1.40
N PRO A 114 14.00 -6.96 -0.44
CA PRO A 114 15.29 -7.57 -0.74
C PRO A 114 15.13 -8.77 -1.68
N PHE A 115 16.20 -9.08 -2.43
CA PHE A 115 16.24 -10.34 -3.16
C PHE A 115 16.37 -11.51 -2.20
N SER A 116 15.54 -12.56 -2.38
CA SER A 116 15.62 -13.81 -1.63
C SER A 116 15.16 -14.96 -2.51
N ILE A 117 15.81 -16.12 -2.35
CA ILE A 117 15.45 -17.36 -3.03
C ILE A 117 14.65 -18.26 -2.09
N ILE A 118 14.96 -18.22 -0.79
CA ILE A 118 14.27 -19.02 0.24
C ILE A 118 14.01 -18.11 1.47
N PRO A 119 12.74 -17.68 1.67
CA PRO A 119 11.61 -17.78 0.73
C PRO A 119 11.84 -16.95 -0.54
N PHE A 120 11.24 -17.36 -1.66
CA PHE A 120 11.37 -16.61 -2.90
C PHE A 120 10.49 -15.35 -2.86
N TYR A 121 11.12 -14.18 -3.01
CA TYR A 121 10.41 -12.90 -3.04
C TYR A 121 10.20 -12.45 -4.48
N LEU A 122 9.01 -12.80 -5.03
CA LEU A 122 8.58 -12.41 -6.36
C LEU A 122 8.61 -10.89 -6.55
N THR A 123 8.22 -10.14 -5.51
CA THR A 123 8.10 -8.68 -5.49
C THR A 123 9.43 -7.96 -5.19
N SER A 124 10.57 -8.66 -5.26
CA SER A 124 11.90 -8.06 -5.06
C SER A 124 12.11 -6.87 -5.99
N GLY A 125 12.36 -5.69 -5.41
CA GLY A 125 12.49 -4.42 -6.12
C GLY A 125 12.75 -3.26 -5.19
N ARG A 126 12.97 -2.06 -5.74
CA ARG A 126 13.24 -0.84 -4.99
C ARG A 126 12.04 0.08 -4.94
N ASN A 127 12.09 1.09 -4.04
CA ASN A 127 11.14 2.19 -3.96
C ASN A 127 9.68 1.71 -3.89
N VAL A 128 9.42 0.69 -3.08
CA VAL A 128 8.11 0.08 -2.90
C VAL A 128 7.27 0.84 -1.88
N GLY A 129 5.96 0.68 -1.91
CA GLY A 129 5.10 1.39 -0.96
C GLY A 129 3.77 0.69 -0.70
N ILE A 130 3.05 1.26 0.28
CA ILE A 130 1.69 0.87 0.68
C ILE A 130 0.80 2.10 0.63
N ILE A 131 -0.42 1.91 0.18
CA ILE A 131 -1.50 2.89 0.25
C ILE A 131 -2.57 2.35 1.20
N VAL A 132 -3.04 3.21 2.09
CA VAL A 132 -4.21 2.99 2.94
C VAL A 132 -5.22 4.07 2.62
N VAL A 133 -6.45 3.69 2.28
CA VAL A 133 -7.56 4.61 2.01
C VAL A 133 -8.63 4.39 3.06
N ILE A 134 -9.01 5.44 3.76
CA ILE A 134 -10.15 5.46 4.68
C ILE A 134 -11.27 6.23 4.01
N THR A 135 -12.33 5.52 3.64
CA THR A 135 -13.50 6.13 3.00
C THR A 135 -14.49 6.60 4.06
N LEU A 136 -14.79 7.88 4.07
CA LEU A 136 -15.72 8.53 4.99
C LEU A 136 -17.07 8.82 4.32
N ASP A 137 -18.13 8.79 5.11
CA ASP A 137 -19.43 9.34 4.72
C ASP A 137 -19.50 10.86 4.97
N LYS A 138 -20.64 11.47 4.65
CA LYS A 138 -20.90 12.91 4.85
C LYS A 138 -20.91 13.36 6.32
N GLU A 139 -21.07 12.43 7.27
CA GLU A 139 -20.93 12.67 8.71
C GLU A 139 -19.49 12.42 9.21
N ASN A 140 -18.53 12.24 8.32
CA ASN A 140 -17.13 11.93 8.60
C ASN A 140 -16.94 10.61 9.38
N ARG A 141 -17.86 9.64 9.21
CA ARG A 141 -17.70 8.29 9.80
C ARG A 141 -16.96 7.38 8.82
N PRO A 142 -15.97 6.61 9.24
CA PRO A 142 -15.25 5.70 8.37
C PRO A 142 -16.16 4.51 7.98
N LEU A 143 -16.38 4.31 6.68
CA LEU A 143 -17.20 3.22 6.14
C LEU A 143 -16.35 2.04 5.69
N LEU A 144 -15.22 2.31 5.01
CA LEU A 144 -14.32 1.30 4.46
C LEU A 144 -12.87 1.64 4.79
N VAL A 145 -12.08 0.61 4.99
CA VAL A 145 -10.62 0.67 4.98
C VAL A 145 -10.13 -0.16 3.79
N THR A 146 -9.44 0.48 2.85
CA THR A 146 -8.82 -0.19 1.71
C THR A 146 -7.32 -0.14 1.84
N THR A 147 -6.64 -1.28 1.73
CA THR A 147 -5.18 -1.34 1.67
C THR A 147 -4.73 -1.93 0.35
N VAL A 148 -3.64 -1.42 -0.20
CA VAL A 148 -3.06 -1.90 -1.45
C VAL A 148 -1.58 -1.53 -1.50
N ASN A 149 -0.75 -2.38 -2.11
CA ASN A 149 0.61 -1.98 -2.43
C ASN A 149 0.64 -1.02 -3.63
N THR A 150 1.62 -0.16 -3.70
CA THR A 150 1.74 0.87 -4.76
C THR A 150 1.88 0.30 -6.18
N CYS A 151 2.11 -1.01 -6.33
CA CYS A 151 2.01 -1.71 -7.61
C CYS A 151 0.56 -2.07 -8.02
N GLY A 152 -0.42 -1.94 -7.11
CA GLY A 152 -1.81 -2.36 -7.32
C GLY A 152 -2.11 -3.79 -6.86
N CYS A 153 -1.16 -4.48 -6.24
CA CYS A 153 -1.32 -5.83 -5.69
C CYS A 153 -1.68 -5.82 -4.19
N TYR A 154 -2.07 -6.97 -3.66
CA TYR A 154 -2.43 -7.19 -2.25
C TYR A 154 -3.58 -6.30 -1.75
N VAL A 155 -4.62 -6.16 -2.57
CA VAL A 155 -5.82 -5.40 -2.20
C VAL A 155 -6.60 -6.10 -1.11
N ALA A 156 -6.89 -5.38 -0.04
CA ALA A 156 -7.89 -5.73 0.94
C ALA A 156 -8.86 -4.56 1.13
N ILE A 157 -10.16 -4.83 1.09
CA ILE A 157 -11.22 -3.85 1.36
C ILE A 157 -12.03 -4.38 2.52
N LEU A 158 -12.04 -3.67 3.64
CA LEU A 158 -12.71 -4.09 4.86
C LEU A 158 -13.80 -3.09 5.25
N PRO A 159 -15.01 -3.59 5.61
CA PRO A 159 -16.04 -2.72 6.13
C PRO A 159 -15.70 -2.31 7.56
N THR A 160 -16.20 -1.16 7.96
CA THR A 160 -16.23 -0.78 9.36
C THR A 160 -17.61 -1.05 9.97
N THR A 161 -17.74 -0.88 11.28
CA THR A 161 -19.01 -0.96 12.00
C THR A 161 -20.05 0.09 11.56
N TYR A 162 -19.64 1.13 10.84
CA TYR A 162 -20.55 2.16 10.31
C TYR A 162 -21.11 1.84 8.94
N LEU A 163 -20.55 0.84 8.24
CA LEU A 163 -21.07 0.44 6.93
C LEU A 163 -22.31 -0.44 7.06
N SER A 164 -23.39 -0.05 6.37
CA SER A 164 -24.59 -0.90 6.28
C SER A 164 -24.26 -2.29 5.72
N PRO A 165 -24.80 -3.38 6.31
CA PRO A 165 -24.60 -4.73 5.80
C PRO A 165 -24.98 -4.91 4.32
N ASP A 166 -26.00 -4.21 3.83
CA ASP A 166 -26.46 -4.27 2.44
C ASP A 166 -25.46 -3.68 1.43
N ALA A 167 -24.51 -2.90 1.92
CA ALA A 167 -23.44 -2.34 1.08
C ALA A 167 -22.25 -3.30 0.87
N ARG A 168 -22.23 -4.41 1.58
CA ARG A 168 -21.17 -5.44 1.48
C ARG A 168 -21.36 -6.32 0.24
N PRO A 169 -20.30 -6.98 -0.25
CA PRO A 169 -20.42 -8.02 -1.26
C PRO A 169 -21.42 -9.12 -0.82
N LYS A 170 -22.14 -9.71 -1.77
CA LYS A 170 -23.17 -10.72 -1.47
C LYS A 170 -22.67 -11.98 -0.79
N ASP A 171 -21.41 -12.31 -1.02
CA ASP A 171 -20.69 -13.46 -0.48
C ASP A 171 -19.81 -13.10 0.74
N TRP A 172 -19.97 -11.87 1.28
CA TRP A 172 -19.24 -11.44 2.46
C TRP A 172 -19.60 -12.31 3.67
N LYS A 173 -18.57 -12.84 4.33
CA LYS A 173 -18.72 -13.70 5.50
C LYS A 173 -18.18 -13.02 6.75
N GLU A 174 -18.78 -13.35 7.89
CA GLU A 174 -18.32 -12.91 9.22
C GLU A 174 -17.19 -13.81 9.73
N GLU A 175 -16.17 -13.98 8.90
CA GLU A 175 -14.97 -14.75 9.18
C GLU A 175 -13.74 -13.99 8.68
N PRO A 176 -12.55 -14.21 9.24
CA PRO A 176 -11.33 -13.51 8.82
C PRO A 176 -11.11 -13.61 7.31
N LEU A 177 -10.88 -12.45 6.67
CA LEU A 177 -10.59 -12.36 5.25
C LEU A 177 -9.17 -12.86 4.96
N ASP A 178 -9.02 -13.81 4.05
CA ASP A 178 -7.71 -14.25 3.58
C ASP A 178 -7.28 -13.44 2.36
N VAL A 179 -6.18 -12.71 2.48
CA VAL A 179 -5.58 -11.95 1.39
C VAL A 179 -4.14 -12.43 1.21
N TYR A 180 -3.91 -13.28 0.24
CA TYR A 180 -2.58 -13.87 -0.06
C TYR A 180 -1.90 -14.51 1.16
N GLY A 181 -2.70 -15.21 1.99
CA GLY A 181 -2.23 -15.91 3.19
C GLY A 181 -2.11 -15.04 4.45
N GLU A 182 -2.43 -13.77 4.39
CA GLU A 182 -2.60 -12.91 5.57
C GLU A 182 -4.06 -12.92 6.02
N LYS A 183 -4.29 -12.87 7.33
CA LYS A 183 -5.62 -12.91 7.93
C LYS A 183 -6.01 -11.54 8.43
N PHE A 184 -7.02 -10.94 7.81
CA PHE A 184 -7.59 -9.66 8.21
C PHE A 184 -8.88 -9.86 9.02
N PRO A 185 -9.25 -8.93 9.91
CA PRO A 185 -10.57 -8.96 10.54
C PRO A 185 -11.66 -8.85 9.48
N TRP A 186 -12.79 -9.51 9.69
CA TRP A 186 -13.94 -9.39 8.78
C TRP A 186 -14.65 -8.03 8.84
N ILE A 187 -14.38 -7.25 9.92
CA ILE A 187 -14.90 -5.92 10.16
C ILE A 187 -13.91 -5.11 11.02
N VAL A 188 -13.78 -3.83 10.74
CA VAL A 188 -12.93 -2.90 11.50
C VAL A 188 -13.82 -2.10 12.45
N ASN A 189 -13.62 -2.24 13.76
CA ASN A 189 -14.51 -1.66 14.76
C ASN A 189 -13.99 -0.33 15.30
N TYR A 190 -14.49 0.79 14.78
CA TYR A 190 -14.18 2.14 15.24
C TYR A 190 -15.06 2.63 16.42
N ALA A 191 -16.14 1.92 16.74
CA ALA A 191 -17.17 2.46 17.64
C ALA A 191 -16.87 2.27 19.13
N GLU A 192 -15.91 1.42 19.49
CA GLU A 192 -15.70 1.02 20.89
C GLU A 192 -14.70 1.90 21.65
N LEU A 193 -13.92 2.74 20.97
CA LEU A 193 -12.85 3.52 21.57
C LEU A 193 -13.09 5.02 21.49
N THR A 194 -12.57 5.75 22.45
CA THR A 194 -12.70 7.22 22.50
C THR A 194 -11.76 7.91 21.51
N ASN A 195 -10.55 7.38 21.34
CA ASN A 195 -9.55 7.88 20.38
C ASN A 195 -9.07 6.74 19.45
N PRO A 196 -9.96 6.24 18.56
CA PRO A 196 -9.63 5.09 17.75
C PRO A 196 -8.56 5.44 16.72
N LYS A 197 -7.49 4.65 16.66
CA LYS A 197 -6.44 4.72 15.65
C LYS A 197 -6.37 3.39 14.91
N LEU A 198 -6.31 3.47 13.58
CA LEU A 198 -6.06 2.30 12.74
C LEU A 198 -4.59 1.91 12.83
N LEU A 199 -4.30 0.77 13.44
CA LEU A 199 -2.98 0.17 13.45
C LEU A 199 -2.83 -0.76 12.24
N VAL A 200 -1.85 -0.46 11.40
CA VAL A 200 -1.56 -1.18 10.15
C VAL A 200 -0.29 -2.00 10.35
N HIS A 201 -0.43 -3.30 10.44
CA HIS A 201 0.70 -4.21 10.57
C HIS A 201 1.34 -4.47 9.21
N VAL A 202 2.62 -4.12 9.08
CA VAL A 202 3.38 -4.29 7.83
C VAL A 202 4.32 -5.48 7.94
N ARG A 203 4.16 -6.44 7.04
CA ARG A 203 5.01 -7.62 6.98
C ARG A 203 6.45 -7.26 6.63
N PRO A 204 7.44 -7.66 7.42
CA PRO A 204 8.84 -7.36 7.15
C PRO A 204 9.30 -7.99 5.82
N SER A 205 10.25 -7.35 5.21
CA SER A 205 10.90 -7.68 3.94
C SER A 205 10.02 -7.55 2.69
N VAL A 206 8.75 -7.98 2.72
CA VAL A 206 7.87 -7.95 1.53
C VAL A 206 6.91 -6.75 1.51
N HIS A 207 6.85 -6.00 2.63
CA HIS A 207 6.12 -4.73 2.77
C HIS A 207 4.69 -4.78 2.21
N ARG A 208 3.89 -5.73 2.69
CA ARG A 208 2.45 -5.77 2.47
C ARG A 208 1.74 -5.69 3.81
N VAL A 209 0.52 -5.19 3.81
CA VAL A 209 -0.29 -5.22 5.03
C VAL A 209 -0.61 -6.67 5.36
N MET A 210 -0.41 -7.06 6.63
CA MET A 210 -0.67 -8.42 7.08
C MET A 210 -1.78 -8.52 8.11
N ASP A 211 -2.15 -7.39 8.75
CA ASP A 211 -3.27 -7.29 9.68
C ASP A 211 -3.66 -5.82 9.89
N LEU A 212 -4.90 -5.61 10.34
CA LEU A 212 -5.48 -4.32 10.69
C LEU A 212 -6.24 -4.45 12.00
N GLU A 213 -5.99 -3.53 12.93
CA GLU A 213 -6.75 -3.45 14.18
C GLU A 213 -7.04 -1.99 14.56
N ILE A 214 -8.07 -1.79 15.39
CA ILE A 214 -8.31 -0.48 16.00
C ILE A 214 -7.80 -0.54 17.44
N VAL A 215 -6.96 0.44 17.76
CA VAL A 215 -6.36 0.59 19.08
C VAL A 215 -6.68 1.96 19.66
N ASP A 216 -6.64 2.10 20.97
CA ASP A 216 -6.71 3.41 21.60
C ASP A 216 -5.38 4.16 21.39
N GLY A 217 -5.44 5.36 20.82
CA GLY A 217 -4.27 6.19 20.57
C GLY A 217 -3.44 6.50 21.80
N GLU A 218 -4.09 6.58 22.99
CA GLU A 218 -3.40 6.81 24.26
C GLU A 218 -2.55 5.58 24.68
N SER A 219 -3.01 4.37 24.37
CA SER A 219 -2.32 3.13 24.69
C SER A 219 -0.99 2.98 23.94
N LEU A 220 -0.90 3.56 22.75
CA LEU A 220 0.31 3.54 21.92
C LEU A 220 1.45 4.36 22.55
N SER A 221 1.12 5.45 23.22
CA SER A 221 2.10 6.37 23.82
C SER A 221 2.79 5.79 25.09
N GLY A 222 2.18 4.81 25.75
CA GLY A 222 2.66 4.21 27.01
C GLY A 222 3.40 2.87 26.85
N SER A 223 3.48 2.31 25.66
CA SER A 223 4.04 0.98 25.46
C SER A 223 5.57 0.99 25.44
N GLN A 224 6.20 0.29 26.41
CA GLN A 224 7.65 0.08 26.45
C GLN A 224 8.15 -0.92 25.39
N VAL A 225 7.23 -1.60 24.71
CA VAL A 225 7.54 -2.66 23.73
C VAL A 225 7.85 -2.10 22.35
N PHE A 226 7.44 -0.85 22.07
CA PHE A 226 7.55 -0.24 20.76
C PHE A 226 8.58 0.89 20.73
N ARG A 227 9.33 0.94 19.64
CA ARG A 227 10.01 2.17 19.24
C ARG A 227 8.95 3.08 18.61
N SER A 228 8.74 4.28 19.11
CA SER A 228 7.85 5.28 18.54
C SER A 228 8.64 6.29 17.70
N ILE A 229 8.19 6.52 16.49
CA ILE A 229 8.75 7.49 15.54
C ILE A 229 7.62 8.39 15.07
N LEU A 230 7.79 9.70 15.23
CA LEU A 230 6.91 10.69 14.65
C LEU A 230 7.30 10.92 13.18
N ALA A 231 6.37 10.68 12.26
CA ALA A 231 6.54 10.89 10.83
C ALA A 231 5.68 12.10 10.41
N PRO A 232 6.23 13.11 9.74
CA PRO A 232 5.44 14.20 9.22
C PRO A 232 4.37 13.69 8.23
N LEU A 233 3.22 14.38 8.22
CA LEU A 233 2.23 14.26 7.16
C LEU A 233 2.62 15.24 6.06
N GLU A 234 2.96 14.72 4.87
CA GLU A 234 3.39 15.49 3.72
C GLU A 234 2.36 15.37 2.59
N PRO A 235 2.03 16.45 1.86
CA PRO A 235 1.19 16.35 0.68
C PRO A 235 1.77 15.36 -0.34
N ILE A 236 0.90 14.56 -0.98
CA ILE A 236 1.36 13.58 -1.97
C ILE A 236 2.07 14.24 -3.17
N ASP A 237 1.75 15.51 -3.45
CA ASP A 237 2.35 16.29 -4.53
C ASP A 237 3.83 16.61 -4.32
N ASP A 238 4.33 16.54 -3.07
CA ASP A 238 5.75 16.67 -2.77
C ASP A 238 6.59 15.56 -3.41
N LEU A 239 5.96 14.43 -3.76
CA LEU A 239 6.61 13.37 -4.54
C LEU A 239 6.97 13.80 -5.98
N GLU A 240 6.41 14.90 -6.47
CA GLU A 240 6.72 15.45 -7.79
C GLU A 240 7.84 16.50 -7.77
N THR A 241 8.25 16.95 -6.59
CA THR A 241 9.19 18.07 -6.42
C THR A 241 10.35 17.74 -5.48
N ILE A 242 10.88 16.52 -5.57
CA ILE A 242 12.00 16.06 -4.75
C ILE A 242 13.25 16.90 -5.04
N PRO A 243 13.93 17.46 -4.02
CA PRO A 243 15.14 18.26 -4.21
C PRO A 243 16.28 17.49 -4.87
N LEU A 244 16.92 18.08 -5.88
CA LEU A 244 18.10 17.53 -6.57
C LEU A 244 19.03 18.65 -7.07
N ASN A 245 20.21 18.79 -6.52
CA ASN A 245 21.30 19.68 -6.99
C ASN A 245 20.87 21.13 -7.32
N GLY A 246 20.07 21.74 -6.42
CA GLY A 246 19.59 23.12 -6.59
C GLY A 246 18.35 23.27 -7.49
N GLY A 247 17.82 22.16 -7.99
CA GLY A 247 16.53 22.03 -8.66
C GLY A 247 15.66 20.97 -8.00
N THR A 248 14.68 20.48 -8.76
CA THR A 248 13.78 19.39 -8.32
C THR A 248 13.67 18.31 -9.38
N THR A 249 13.28 17.13 -8.96
CA THR A 249 12.90 16.01 -9.83
C THR A 249 11.65 15.32 -9.29
N SER A 250 10.94 14.58 -10.15
CA SER A 250 9.79 13.79 -9.74
C SER A 250 10.19 12.38 -9.30
N PHE A 251 9.45 11.83 -8.34
CA PHE A 251 9.50 10.41 -7.97
C PHE A 251 9.06 9.50 -9.13
N TYR A 252 8.27 10.06 -10.04
CA TYR A 252 7.66 9.34 -11.15
C TYR A 252 8.35 9.67 -12.48
N TYR A 253 8.25 8.73 -13.43
CA TYR A 253 8.60 9.01 -14.81
C TYR A 253 7.54 9.91 -15.45
N ASP A 254 7.95 11.04 -16.03
CA ASP A 254 7.08 12.03 -16.65
C ASP A 254 6.79 11.74 -18.12
N TYR A 255 7.58 10.88 -18.75
CA TYR A 255 7.49 10.57 -20.18
C TYR A 255 7.88 9.12 -20.49
N GLY A 256 7.63 8.71 -21.73
CA GLY A 256 7.98 7.39 -22.25
C GLY A 256 7.04 6.27 -21.76
N PRO A 257 7.39 5.01 -22.05
CA PRO A 257 6.55 3.85 -21.72
C PRO A 257 6.31 3.64 -20.22
N GLN A 258 7.17 4.23 -19.37
CA GLN A 258 7.09 4.14 -17.91
C GLN A 258 6.39 5.33 -17.27
N LYS A 259 5.82 6.25 -18.07
CA LYS A 259 5.09 7.42 -17.54
C LYS A 259 4.10 7.00 -16.44
N GLY A 260 4.14 7.71 -15.30
CA GLY A 260 3.30 7.40 -14.13
C GLY A 260 3.75 6.23 -13.26
N HIS A 261 4.92 5.63 -13.55
CA HIS A 261 5.53 4.66 -12.65
C HIS A 261 6.64 5.30 -11.80
N VAL A 262 6.84 4.75 -10.61
CA VAL A 262 7.91 5.18 -9.71
C VAL A 262 9.27 4.85 -10.33
N LYS A 263 10.16 5.83 -10.39
CA LYS A 263 11.50 5.67 -10.93
C LYS A 263 12.27 4.59 -10.16
N GLY A 264 12.80 3.61 -10.90
CA GLY A 264 13.58 2.50 -10.35
C GLY A 264 12.79 1.43 -9.58
N SER A 265 11.47 1.44 -9.63
CA SER A 265 10.62 0.47 -8.90
C SER A 265 10.35 -0.84 -9.67
N MET A 266 10.91 -1.01 -10.86
CA MET A 266 10.69 -2.20 -11.66
C MET A 266 11.11 -3.47 -10.92
N LYS A 267 10.19 -4.43 -10.79
CA LYS A 267 10.39 -5.73 -10.12
C LYS A 267 10.65 -6.79 -11.17
N LEU A 268 11.91 -7.17 -11.34
CA LEU A 268 12.36 -8.05 -12.42
C LEU A 268 11.61 -9.38 -12.48
N TRP A 269 11.44 -10.04 -11.34
CA TRP A 269 10.79 -11.36 -11.29
C TRP A 269 9.29 -11.27 -11.54
N GLU A 270 8.64 -10.26 -10.99
CA GLU A 270 7.22 -10.00 -11.22
C GLU A 270 6.96 -9.70 -12.70
N THR A 271 7.77 -8.85 -13.31
CA THR A 271 7.74 -8.56 -14.74
C THR A 271 7.95 -9.84 -15.58
N LEU A 272 8.98 -10.62 -15.26
CA LEU A 272 9.30 -11.83 -16.03
C LEU A 272 8.16 -12.86 -16.02
N PHE A 273 7.52 -13.08 -14.85
CA PHE A 273 6.51 -14.12 -14.71
C PHE A 273 5.08 -13.65 -15.02
N LEU A 274 4.75 -12.38 -14.81
CA LEU A 274 3.39 -11.88 -14.89
C LEU A 274 3.10 -11.01 -16.12
N SER A 275 4.11 -10.49 -16.81
CA SER A 275 3.90 -9.58 -17.95
C SER A 275 3.08 -10.19 -19.08
N LEU A 276 3.31 -11.48 -19.40
CA LEU A 276 2.55 -12.18 -20.44
C LEU A 276 1.11 -12.48 -20.02
N ILE A 277 0.87 -12.68 -18.70
CA ILE A 277 -0.46 -12.95 -18.17
C ILE A 277 -1.27 -11.65 -18.12
N SER A 278 -0.62 -10.58 -17.68
CA SER A 278 -1.26 -9.28 -17.51
C SER A 278 -1.25 -8.42 -18.78
N TRP A 279 -0.51 -8.80 -19.82
CA TRP A 279 -0.24 -7.97 -21.00
C TRP A 279 0.33 -6.60 -20.63
N ASP A 280 1.22 -6.58 -19.63
CA ASP A 280 1.84 -5.37 -19.13
C ASP A 280 3.30 -5.62 -18.75
N PHE A 281 4.21 -4.96 -19.45
CA PHE A 281 5.65 -5.07 -19.18
C PHE A 281 6.09 -4.34 -17.91
N PHE A 282 5.19 -3.55 -17.29
CA PHE A 282 5.43 -2.83 -16.04
C PHE A 282 4.53 -3.30 -14.90
N VAL A 283 4.00 -4.52 -14.99
CA VAL A 283 3.00 -5.09 -14.07
C VAL A 283 3.37 -4.96 -12.59
N GLY A 284 4.64 -5.15 -12.26
CA GLY A 284 5.14 -5.07 -10.88
C GLY A 284 5.68 -3.69 -10.48
N ALA A 285 5.75 -2.73 -11.41
CA ALA A 285 6.23 -1.40 -11.09
C ALA A 285 5.23 -0.63 -10.23
N ASP A 286 5.75 0.09 -9.25
CA ASP A 286 4.92 0.95 -8.39
C ASP A 286 4.41 2.15 -9.20
N LYS A 287 3.18 2.59 -8.92
CA LYS A 287 2.44 3.56 -9.73
C LYS A 287 2.15 4.84 -8.96
N VAL A 288 1.96 5.92 -9.69
CA VAL A 288 1.38 7.14 -9.17
C VAL A 288 -0.06 6.89 -8.74
N TYR A 289 -0.45 7.47 -7.62
CA TYR A 289 -1.83 7.56 -7.16
C TYR A 289 -1.96 8.85 -6.36
N GLY A 290 -2.88 9.70 -6.73
CA GLY A 290 -3.03 11.03 -6.14
C GLY A 290 -4.04 11.86 -6.91
N ASP A 291 -3.82 13.14 -7.07
CA ASP A 291 -4.63 14.06 -7.86
C ASP A 291 -3.92 14.39 -9.16
N ASN A 292 -3.93 13.47 -10.12
CA ASN A 292 -3.14 13.76 -11.30
C ASN A 292 -3.59 13.08 -12.59
N ASP A 293 -4.37 13.81 -13.38
CA ASP A 293 -4.71 13.46 -14.76
C ASP A 293 -3.50 13.48 -15.71
N LYS A 294 -2.37 14.08 -15.27
CA LYS A 294 -1.13 14.22 -16.06
C LYS A 294 -0.57 12.89 -16.52
N TYR A 295 -0.68 11.86 -15.71
CA TYR A 295 0.01 10.60 -15.98
C TYR A 295 -0.78 9.63 -16.84
N GLU A 296 -2.12 9.69 -16.83
CA GLU A 296 -3.00 8.82 -17.63
C GLU A 296 -2.73 7.31 -17.45
N ASN A 297 -2.07 6.94 -16.35
CA ASN A 297 -1.67 5.56 -16.08
C ASN A 297 -2.65 4.92 -15.10
N PRO A 298 -3.40 3.87 -15.48
CA PRO A 298 -4.39 3.25 -14.60
C PRO A 298 -3.74 2.61 -13.37
N PHE A 299 -4.30 2.86 -12.20
CA PHE A 299 -3.94 2.18 -10.96
C PHE A 299 -4.82 0.93 -10.78
N TYR A 300 -4.68 -0.02 -11.71
CA TYR A 300 -5.47 -1.24 -11.69
C TYR A 300 -5.02 -2.21 -10.58
N THR A 301 -5.96 -2.98 -10.06
CA THR A 301 -5.77 -3.95 -8.98
C THR A 301 -6.04 -5.40 -9.40
N SER A 302 -6.42 -5.63 -10.65
CA SER A 302 -6.60 -6.96 -11.24
C SER A 302 -5.57 -7.21 -12.33
N LEU A 303 -4.88 -8.35 -12.27
CA LEU A 303 -3.92 -8.77 -13.29
C LEU A 303 -4.57 -9.10 -14.64
N LYS A 304 -5.88 -9.36 -14.68
CA LYS A 304 -6.60 -9.68 -15.91
C LYS A 304 -6.71 -8.43 -16.78
N PRO A 305 -6.18 -8.40 -18.03
CA PRO A 305 -6.15 -7.19 -18.86
C PRO A 305 -7.53 -6.57 -19.10
N TRP A 306 -8.56 -7.39 -19.25
CA TRP A 306 -9.94 -6.93 -19.45
C TRP A 306 -10.61 -6.34 -18.23
N ASN A 307 -10.02 -6.51 -17.04
CA ASN A 307 -10.51 -5.95 -15.79
C ASN A 307 -9.81 -4.63 -15.41
N ARG A 308 -8.79 -4.18 -16.14
CA ARG A 308 -8.00 -3.01 -15.76
C ARG A 308 -8.84 -1.78 -15.50
N THR A 309 -9.71 -1.41 -16.44
CA THR A 309 -10.57 -0.23 -16.31
C THR A 309 -11.60 -0.37 -15.18
N ALA A 310 -12.08 -1.59 -14.91
CA ALA A 310 -13.05 -1.83 -13.85
C ALA A 310 -12.37 -1.85 -12.47
N SER A 311 -11.12 -2.31 -12.38
CA SER A 311 -10.36 -2.41 -11.14
C SER A 311 -9.42 -1.22 -10.89
N ASP A 312 -9.61 -0.12 -11.62
CA ASP A 312 -8.79 1.08 -11.55
C ASP A 312 -9.22 1.97 -10.38
N MET A 313 -8.32 2.17 -9.43
CA MET A 313 -8.58 2.99 -8.24
C MET A 313 -8.73 4.50 -8.55
N TRP A 314 -8.32 4.97 -9.73
CA TRP A 314 -8.58 6.35 -10.13
C TRP A 314 -10.09 6.63 -10.25
N ASN A 315 -10.86 5.63 -10.69
CA ASN A 315 -12.32 5.65 -10.63
C ASN A 315 -12.79 4.84 -9.42
N PHE A 316 -12.71 5.44 -8.24
CA PHE A 316 -12.94 4.74 -6.97
C PHE A 316 -14.34 4.12 -6.86
N PRO A 317 -15.45 4.80 -7.29
CA PRO A 317 -16.78 4.17 -7.33
C PRO A 317 -16.78 2.86 -8.14
N ARG A 318 -16.24 2.89 -9.35
CA ARG A 318 -16.18 1.72 -10.24
C ARG A 318 -15.28 0.61 -9.68
N PHE A 319 -14.17 1.00 -9.07
CA PHE A 319 -13.28 0.07 -8.36
C PHE A 319 -14.03 -0.66 -7.23
N LEU A 320 -14.82 0.05 -6.43
CA LEU A 320 -15.62 -0.55 -5.36
C LEU A 320 -16.68 -1.50 -5.92
N GLU A 321 -17.41 -1.10 -6.96
CA GLU A 321 -18.38 -1.95 -7.65
C GLU A 321 -17.76 -3.24 -8.20
N PHE A 322 -16.56 -3.13 -8.80
CA PHE A 322 -15.81 -4.28 -9.31
C PHE A 322 -15.50 -5.30 -8.22
N TRP A 323 -15.21 -4.84 -7.00
CA TRP A 323 -14.99 -5.69 -5.83
C TRP A 323 -16.27 -6.02 -5.06
N GLY A 324 -17.45 -5.65 -5.58
CA GLY A 324 -18.75 -6.01 -5.05
C GLY A 324 -19.32 -5.09 -3.98
N TRP A 325 -18.64 -3.99 -3.66
CA TRP A 325 -19.09 -2.99 -2.69
C TRP A 325 -20.11 -2.03 -3.29
N LYS A 326 -21.04 -1.55 -2.48
CA LYS A 326 -22.19 -0.73 -2.92
C LYS A 326 -22.33 0.51 -2.03
N LEU A 327 -21.47 1.50 -2.23
CA LEU A 327 -21.62 2.83 -1.63
C LEU A 327 -22.53 3.72 -2.44
#